data_d0e25bd36b6dbdb51522b8dc945532c2
#
_entry.id   d0e25bd36b6dbdb51522b8dc945532c2
#
_cell.length_a   1.000
_cell.length_b   1.000
_cell.length_c   1.000
_cell.angle_alpha   90.00
_cell.angle_beta   90.00
_cell.angle_gamma   90.00
#
_symmetry.space_group_name_H-M   'P 1'
#
loop_
_entity.id
_entity.type
_entity.pdbx_description
1 polymer ?
#
loop_
_entity_poly.entity_id
_entity_poly.type
_entity_poly.pdbx_seq_one_letter_code
_entity_poly.pdbx_strand_id
1 'polypeptide(L)'
;MRGLVICWILIGGIGFFIFPWYVTGDGFFSINWILEYTLEDYGSALPQVFINKKYWLFPLIFPLFLPLTTIKLNQTNPLYSKIFLYSGLFGFFYFFLQGFSVGIRGWNYEIFQSIFGDVENQYGMGSGAVLTCCAFIFYITHGLSSRGWLNGDNFIVGSIGSIIILVSTFVFFPIFRMFGVAFKGTEGGYEISNFSDKIFNKGIWGLDCLYSDYACGVFWNTITMGTLTAFSSTILGLGFALLIARTSFKFKKTVRILSVLPIITPPFVIGLAIIILFGRTGVVSTFLEWAFDIEPSRWIYGLPGIWFAQTLAFTPIALSLIHI
;
A
#
# COMPACT_ATOMS: atom_id res chain seq x y z
N MET A 1 -14.46 -27.51 10.64
CA MET A 1 -14.70 -26.49 9.59
C MET A 1 -15.96 -25.64 9.81
N ARG A 2 -17.14 -26.21 10.20
CA ARG A 2 -18.34 -25.38 10.48
C ARG A 2 -18.12 -24.30 11.53
N GLY A 3 -17.37 -24.58 12.61
CA GLY A 3 -17.06 -23.57 13.63
C GLY A 3 -16.23 -22.40 13.08
N LEU A 4 -15.26 -22.64 12.19
CA LEU A 4 -14.45 -21.60 11.55
C LEU A 4 -15.30 -20.67 10.67
N VAL A 5 -16.24 -21.25 9.90
CA VAL A 5 -17.19 -20.48 9.08
C VAL A 5 -18.07 -19.58 9.93
N ILE A 6 -18.64 -20.13 11.00
CA ILE A 6 -19.48 -19.35 11.93
C ILE A 6 -18.66 -18.23 12.57
N CYS A 7 -17.42 -18.49 12.96
CA CYS A 7 -16.52 -17.49 13.53
C CYS A 7 -16.33 -16.30 12.58
N TRP A 8 -16.07 -16.54 11.29
CA TRP A 8 -15.88 -15.47 10.31
C TRP A 8 -17.17 -14.71 9.98
N ILE A 9 -18.32 -15.40 9.97
CA ILE A 9 -19.62 -14.73 9.83
C ILE A 9 -19.87 -13.82 11.05
N LEU A 10 -19.54 -14.29 12.25
CA LEU A 10 -19.64 -13.47 13.46
C LEU A 10 -18.67 -12.30 13.45
N ILE A 11 -17.41 -12.47 13.04
CA ILE A 11 -16.42 -11.39 12.93
C ILE A 11 -16.93 -10.32 11.97
N GLY A 12 -17.39 -10.71 10.77
CA GLY A 12 -17.96 -9.77 9.81
C GLY A 12 -19.24 -9.11 10.32
N GLY A 13 -20.12 -9.85 11.00
CA GLY A 13 -21.32 -9.33 11.63
C GLY A 13 -20.99 -8.33 12.75
N ILE A 14 -20.07 -8.65 13.64
CA ILE A 14 -19.58 -7.74 14.68
C ILE A 14 -19.03 -6.46 14.04
N GLY A 15 -18.22 -6.58 12.99
CA GLY A 15 -17.74 -5.44 12.24
C GLY A 15 -18.87 -4.58 11.68
N PHE A 16 -19.89 -5.20 11.10
CA PHE A 16 -21.00 -4.49 10.46
C PHE A 16 -21.98 -3.85 11.48
N PHE A 17 -22.27 -4.51 12.60
CA PHE A 17 -23.32 -4.09 13.54
C PHE A 17 -22.81 -3.34 14.76
N ILE A 18 -21.54 -3.52 15.15
CA ILE A 18 -21.03 -2.99 16.42
C ILE A 18 -19.94 -1.93 16.19
N PHE A 19 -18.93 -2.22 15.37
CA PHE A 19 -17.79 -1.32 15.20
C PHE A 19 -18.08 -0.17 14.23
N PRO A 20 -17.44 1.02 14.41
CA PRO A 20 -17.61 2.17 13.52
C PRO A 20 -17.28 1.79 12.08
N TRP A 21 -18.21 2.11 11.17
CA TRP A 21 -18.03 1.81 9.77
C TRP A 21 -17.01 2.73 9.09
N TYR A 22 -17.01 3.99 9.48
CA TYR A 22 -16.07 4.98 9.00
C TYR A 22 -15.06 5.36 10.08
N VAL A 23 -13.90 5.88 9.69
CA VAL A 23 -12.90 6.39 10.64
C VAL A 23 -13.52 7.57 11.38
N THR A 24 -13.37 7.58 12.68
CA THR A 24 -13.85 8.66 13.54
C THR A 24 -12.88 9.85 13.50
N GLY A 25 -13.36 11.07 13.81
CA GLY A 25 -12.52 12.26 13.88
C GLY A 25 -11.33 12.13 14.85
N ASP A 26 -11.48 11.27 15.87
CA ASP A 26 -10.43 10.98 16.88
C ASP A 26 -9.41 9.94 16.41
N GLY A 27 -9.58 9.37 15.21
CA GLY A 27 -8.67 8.40 14.60
C GLY A 27 -9.16 6.95 14.65
N PHE A 28 -8.47 6.09 13.89
CA PHE A 28 -8.86 4.70 13.64
C PHE A 28 -8.97 3.83 14.92
N PHE A 29 -8.15 4.07 15.92
CA PHE A 29 -8.09 3.29 17.18
C PHE A 29 -8.83 3.97 18.35
N SER A 30 -9.58 5.04 18.10
CA SER A 30 -10.34 5.70 19.15
C SER A 30 -11.40 4.76 19.75
N ILE A 31 -11.62 4.90 21.07
CA ILE A 31 -12.64 4.17 21.83
C ILE A 31 -13.87 5.06 22.09
N ASN A 32 -13.81 6.37 21.79
CA ASN A 32 -14.87 7.33 22.05
C ASN A 32 -16.20 6.98 21.37
N TRP A 33 -16.16 6.22 20.27
CA TRP A 33 -17.34 5.73 19.56
C TRP A 33 -18.31 4.92 20.44
N ILE A 34 -17.84 4.34 21.56
CA ILE A 34 -18.70 3.59 22.48
C ILE A 34 -19.70 4.51 23.17
N LEU A 35 -19.29 5.75 23.48
CA LEU A 35 -20.12 6.75 24.17
C LEU A 35 -21.01 7.53 23.18
N GLU A 36 -20.56 7.69 21.93
CA GLU A 36 -21.17 8.54 20.91
C GLU A 36 -21.67 7.73 19.70
N TYR A 37 -22.12 6.50 19.93
CA TYR A 37 -22.41 5.49 18.92
C TYR A 37 -23.43 5.91 17.85
N THR A 38 -24.37 6.78 18.18
CA THR A 38 -25.43 7.23 17.25
C THR A 38 -25.06 8.45 16.43
N LEU A 39 -23.98 9.14 16.74
CA LEU A 39 -23.52 10.28 15.99
C LEU A 39 -23.02 9.88 14.60
N GLU A 40 -23.11 10.78 13.65
CA GLU A 40 -22.83 10.54 12.24
C GLU A 40 -21.46 9.89 12.01
N ASP A 41 -20.44 10.33 12.75
CA ASP A 41 -19.08 9.87 12.57
C ASP A 41 -18.76 8.56 13.31
N TYR A 42 -19.55 8.19 14.34
CA TYR A 42 -19.21 7.10 15.26
C TYR A 42 -20.06 5.83 15.07
N GLY A 43 -21.09 5.88 14.24
CA GLY A 43 -22.02 4.77 14.07
C GLY A 43 -21.43 3.58 13.30
N SER A 44 -21.87 2.37 13.66
CA SER A 44 -21.66 1.19 12.83
C SER A 44 -22.47 1.27 11.53
N ALA A 45 -22.31 0.31 10.62
CA ALA A 45 -23.04 0.32 9.35
C ALA A 45 -24.56 0.42 9.51
N LEU A 46 -25.16 -0.22 10.53
CA LEU A 46 -26.60 -0.20 10.73
C LEU A 46 -27.16 1.17 11.09
N PRO A 47 -26.70 1.89 12.13
CA PRO A 47 -27.04 3.30 12.35
C PRO A 47 -26.76 4.19 11.14
N GLN A 48 -25.66 3.99 10.45
CA GLN A 48 -25.34 4.75 9.25
C GLN A 48 -26.40 4.59 8.15
N VAL A 49 -26.97 3.38 7.99
CA VAL A 49 -28.05 3.12 7.02
C VAL A 49 -29.36 3.78 7.44
N PHE A 50 -29.80 3.57 8.69
CA PHE A 50 -31.16 3.93 9.10
C PHE A 50 -31.26 5.35 9.66
N ILE A 51 -30.27 5.83 10.39
CA ILE A 51 -30.27 7.16 11.01
C ILE A 51 -29.70 8.19 10.03
N ASN A 52 -28.50 7.89 9.46
CA ASN A 52 -27.77 8.80 8.61
C ASN A 52 -28.07 8.63 7.11
N LYS A 53 -29.09 7.81 6.78
CA LYS A 53 -29.57 7.58 5.41
C LYS A 53 -28.52 7.13 4.41
N LYS A 54 -27.43 6.49 4.86
CA LYS A 54 -26.35 5.99 4.00
C LYS A 54 -26.75 4.62 3.40
N TYR A 55 -27.80 4.62 2.59
CA TYR A 55 -28.43 3.39 2.04
C TYR A 55 -27.50 2.54 1.17
N TRP A 56 -26.41 3.10 0.67
CA TRP A 56 -25.40 2.34 -0.09
C TRP A 56 -24.66 1.29 0.75
N LEU A 57 -24.80 1.27 2.07
CA LEU A 57 -24.24 0.22 2.92
C LEU A 57 -25.12 -1.03 2.98
N PHE A 58 -26.43 -0.86 2.74
CA PHE A 58 -27.41 -1.92 2.87
C PHE A 58 -27.11 -3.18 2.02
N PRO A 59 -26.66 -3.06 0.75
CA PRO A 59 -26.35 -4.22 -0.09
C PRO A 59 -25.29 -5.17 0.48
N LEU A 60 -24.41 -4.70 1.40
CA LEU A 60 -23.38 -5.53 2.04
C LEU A 60 -23.93 -6.57 3.02
N ILE A 61 -25.13 -6.34 3.56
CA ILE A 61 -25.78 -7.30 4.47
C ILE A 61 -26.00 -8.63 3.75
N PHE A 62 -26.43 -8.58 2.50
CA PHE A 62 -26.78 -9.78 1.74
C PHE A 62 -25.59 -10.74 1.58
N PRO A 63 -24.43 -10.35 1.00
CA PRO A 63 -23.29 -11.24 0.86
C PRO A 63 -22.66 -11.62 2.22
N LEU A 64 -22.82 -10.79 3.25
CA LEU A 64 -22.28 -11.08 4.57
C LEU A 64 -22.98 -12.30 5.22
N PHE A 65 -24.30 -12.39 5.10
CA PHE A 65 -25.10 -13.44 5.75
C PHE A 65 -25.51 -14.59 4.82
N LEU A 66 -25.34 -14.45 3.52
CA LEU A 66 -25.65 -15.51 2.56
C LEU A 66 -24.95 -16.85 2.89
N PRO A 67 -23.67 -16.88 3.36
CA PRO A 67 -23.00 -18.10 3.79
C PRO A 67 -23.69 -18.86 4.94
N LEU A 68 -24.58 -18.24 5.73
CA LEU A 68 -25.38 -18.94 6.73
C LEU A 68 -26.23 -20.07 6.13
N THR A 69 -26.69 -19.91 4.90
CA THR A 69 -27.46 -20.93 4.19
C THR A 69 -26.68 -22.22 3.97
N THR A 70 -25.34 -22.13 3.98
CA THR A 70 -24.45 -23.27 3.75
C THR A 70 -24.26 -24.16 4.99
N ILE A 71 -24.66 -23.72 6.18
CA ILE A 71 -24.46 -24.48 7.44
C ILE A 71 -25.13 -25.86 7.36
N LYS A 72 -26.26 -25.96 6.65
CA LYS A 72 -27.02 -27.22 6.44
C LYS A 72 -26.51 -28.00 5.22
N LEU A 73 -25.68 -27.41 4.35
CA LEU A 73 -25.17 -28.05 3.15
C LEU A 73 -23.94 -28.91 3.46
N ASN A 74 -23.78 -29.99 2.71
CA ASN A 74 -22.56 -30.79 2.77
C ASN A 74 -21.45 -30.08 2.00
N GLN A 75 -20.23 -30.11 2.51
CA GLN A 75 -19.08 -29.42 1.88
C GLN A 75 -18.72 -29.94 0.48
N THR A 76 -19.10 -31.19 0.18
CA THR A 76 -18.95 -31.80 -1.14
C THR A 76 -19.94 -31.24 -2.18
N ASN A 77 -20.97 -30.52 -1.74
CA ASN A 77 -21.93 -29.92 -2.65
C ASN A 77 -21.32 -28.73 -3.38
N PRO A 78 -21.35 -28.68 -4.72
CA PRO A 78 -20.79 -27.57 -5.50
C PRO A 78 -21.44 -26.21 -5.16
N LEU A 79 -22.69 -26.20 -4.66
CA LEU A 79 -23.34 -24.96 -4.23
C LEU A 79 -22.66 -24.36 -3.00
N TYR A 80 -22.11 -25.18 -2.10
CA TYR A 80 -21.39 -24.73 -0.93
C TYR A 80 -20.24 -23.78 -1.31
N SER A 81 -19.34 -24.24 -2.15
CA SER A 81 -18.18 -23.45 -2.58
C SER A 81 -18.57 -22.25 -3.43
N LYS A 82 -19.62 -22.34 -4.26
CA LYS A 82 -20.12 -21.24 -5.08
C LYS A 82 -20.68 -20.12 -4.21
N ILE A 83 -21.49 -20.44 -3.20
CA ILE A 83 -22.08 -19.44 -2.30
C ILE A 83 -20.96 -18.65 -1.61
N PHE A 84 -19.95 -19.31 -1.05
CA PHE A 84 -18.81 -18.63 -0.42
C PHE A 84 -18.06 -17.74 -1.40
N LEU A 85 -17.72 -18.28 -2.57
CA LEU A 85 -16.93 -17.52 -3.55
C LEU A 85 -17.69 -16.29 -4.04
N TYR A 86 -18.95 -16.44 -4.45
CA TYR A 86 -19.73 -15.31 -4.97
C TYR A 86 -20.10 -14.30 -3.87
N SER A 87 -20.42 -14.76 -2.67
CA SER A 87 -20.61 -13.88 -1.51
C SER A 87 -19.36 -13.05 -1.22
N GLY A 88 -18.21 -13.72 -1.14
CA GLY A 88 -16.95 -13.03 -0.90
C GLY A 88 -16.58 -12.05 -2.01
N LEU A 89 -16.65 -12.48 -3.27
CA LEU A 89 -16.35 -11.63 -4.43
C LEU A 89 -17.28 -10.42 -4.49
N PHE A 90 -18.59 -10.64 -4.43
CA PHE A 90 -19.55 -9.53 -4.48
C PHE A 90 -19.35 -8.57 -3.32
N GLY A 91 -19.24 -9.09 -2.07
CA GLY A 91 -19.04 -8.26 -0.90
C GLY A 91 -17.74 -7.45 -0.97
N PHE A 92 -16.64 -8.09 -1.40
CA PHE A 92 -15.34 -7.46 -1.53
C PHE A 92 -15.32 -6.37 -2.62
N PHE A 93 -15.81 -6.67 -3.82
CA PHE A 93 -15.86 -5.67 -4.90
C PHE A 93 -16.81 -4.52 -4.59
N TYR A 94 -17.97 -4.80 -4.00
CA TYR A 94 -18.90 -3.76 -3.59
C TYR A 94 -18.31 -2.88 -2.49
N PHE A 95 -17.61 -3.46 -1.52
CA PHE A 95 -16.89 -2.73 -0.49
C PHE A 95 -15.88 -1.75 -1.09
N PHE A 96 -15.10 -2.19 -2.06
CA PHE A 96 -14.16 -1.31 -2.77
C PHE A 96 -14.87 -0.25 -3.61
N LEU A 97 -15.89 -0.63 -4.37
CA LEU A 97 -16.67 0.31 -5.16
C LEU A 97 -17.19 1.46 -4.30
N GLN A 98 -17.79 1.13 -3.18
CA GLN A 98 -18.30 2.11 -2.22
C GLN A 98 -17.17 2.98 -1.64
N GLY A 99 -16.06 2.38 -1.21
CA GLY A 99 -14.94 3.09 -0.61
C GLY A 99 -14.24 4.07 -1.54
N PHE A 100 -14.28 3.81 -2.85
CA PHE A 100 -13.70 4.69 -3.86
C PHE A 100 -14.71 5.65 -4.51
N SER A 101 -16.00 5.41 -4.32
CA SER A 101 -17.05 6.24 -4.90
C SER A 101 -17.36 7.47 -4.04
N VAL A 102 -17.13 7.41 -2.74
CA VAL A 102 -17.41 8.49 -1.79
C VAL A 102 -16.19 8.84 -0.97
N GLY A 103 -15.97 10.12 -0.71
CA GLY A 103 -14.82 10.61 0.07
C GLY A 103 -15.11 11.95 0.75
N ILE A 104 -14.08 12.61 1.27
CA ILE A 104 -14.19 13.88 2.00
C ILE A 104 -14.87 15.00 1.16
N ARG A 105 -14.71 14.93 -0.17
CA ARG A 105 -15.31 15.90 -1.10
C ARG A 105 -16.69 15.47 -1.63
N GLY A 106 -17.31 14.44 -1.04
CA GLY A 106 -18.55 13.84 -1.53
C GLY A 106 -18.33 12.74 -2.57
N TRP A 107 -19.30 12.60 -3.48
CA TRP A 107 -19.27 11.58 -4.53
C TRP A 107 -18.27 11.90 -5.62
N ASN A 108 -17.47 10.90 -6.02
CA ASN A 108 -16.56 11.02 -7.15
C ASN A 108 -17.26 10.91 -8.52
N TYR A 109 -18.53 10.45 -8.54
CA TYR A 109 -19.31 10.23 -9.75
C TYR A 109 -20.72 10.84 -9.57
N GLU A 110 -21.12 11.70 -10.48
CA GLU A 110 -22.43 12.39 -10.47
C GLU A 110 -23.64 11.44 -10.41
N ILE A 111 -23.51 10.23 -11.00
CA ILE A 111 -24.55 9.21 -10.97
C ILE A 111 -24.92 8.82 -9.53
N PHE A 112 -23.92 8.67 -8.65
CA PHE A 112 -24.20 8.31 -7.26
C PHE A 112 -24.78 9.48 -6.47
N GLN A 113 -24.39 10.69 -6.77
CA GLN A 113 -24.97 11.90 -6.19
C GLN A 113 -26.46 12.04 -6.53
N SER A 114 -26.85 11.75 -7.78
CA SER A 114 -28.25 11.79 -8.20
C SER A 114 -29.13 10.72 -7.55
N ILE A 115 -28.54 9.56 -7.18
CA ILE A 115 -29.27 8.43 -6.58
C ILE A 115 -29.35 8.56 -5.04
N PHE A 116 -28.24 8.93 -4.41
CA PHE A 116 -28.11 8.89 -2.94
C PHE A 116 -28.12 10.28 -2.28
N GLY A 117 -28.16 11.36 -3.07
CA GLY A 117 -28.09 12.74 -2.57
C GLY A 117 -26.66 13.21 -2.28
N ASP A 118 -26.56 14.44 -1.78
CA ASP A 118 -25.29 15.04 -1.42
C ASP A 118 -24.75 14.44 -0.13
N VAL A 119 -23.46 14.15 -0.14
CA VAL A 119 -22.71 13.66 1.01
C VAL A 119 -21.45 14.50 1.17
N GLU A 120 -21.30 15.12 2.31
CA GLU A 120 -20.13 15.94 2.64
C GLU A 120 -19.29 15.27 3.73
N ASN A 121 -17.98 15.51 3.70
CA ASN A 121 -17.04 15.13 4.76
C ASN A 121 -17.03 13.63 5.11
N GLN A 122 -17.23 12.73 4.12
CA GLN A 122 -17.18 11.31 4.40
C GLN A 122 -15.73 10.86 4.62
N TYR A 123 -15.40 10.49 5.85
CA TYR A 123 -14.11 9.91 6.20
C TYR A 123 -13.94 8.50 5.59
N GLY A 124 -12.68 8.01 5.60
CA GLY A 124 -12.33 6.69 5.09
C GLY A 124 -12.93 5.54 5.90
N MET A 125 -12.66 4.31 5.48
CA MET A 125 -13.16 3.09 6.11
C MET A 125 -12.61 2.90 7.52
N GLY A 126 -13.50 2.63 8.48
CA GLY A 126 -13.19 2.39 9.89
C GLY A 126 -12.96 0.91 10.23
N SER A 127 -12.82 0.64 11.52
CA SER A 127 -12.55 -0.72 12.05
C SER A 127 -13.65 -1.72 11.72
N GLY A 128 -14.92 -1.32 11.73
CA GLY A 128 -16.05 -2.18 11.35
C GLY A 128 -15.99 -2.60 9.88
N ALA A 129 -15.65 -1.66 9.01
CA ALA A 129 -15.46 -1.93 7.59
C ALA A 129 -14.31 -2.89 7.33
N VAL A 130 -13.17 -2.74 8.03
CA VAL A 130 -12.01 -3.63 7.93
C VAL A 130 -12.36 -5.06 8.38
N LEU A 131 -13.05 -5.24 9.51
CA LEU A 131 -13.47 -6.56 9.98
C LEU A 131 -14.41 -7.25 8.98
N THR A 132 -15.35 -6.50 8.41
CA THR A 132 -16.27 -7.01 7.39
C THR A 132 -15.53 -7.38 6.10
N CYS A 133 -14.55 -6.58 5.68
CA CYS A 133 -13.70 -6.88 4.53
C CYS A 133 -12.86 -8.16 4.75
N CYS A 134 -12.30 -8.36 5.94
CA CYS A 134 -11.59 -9.59 6.31
C CYS A 134 -12.52 -10.83 6.21
N ALA A 135 -13.79 -10.72 6.59
CA ALA A 135 -14.74 -11.81 6.42
C ALA A 135 -14.98 -12.12 4.93
N PHE A 136 -15.10 -11.13 4.06
CA PHE A 136 -15.23 -11.34 2.62
C PHE A 136 -13.98 -11.99 2.01
N ILE A 137 -12.78 -11.59 2.42
CA ILE A 137 -11.52 -12.23 2.00
C ILE A 137 -11.52 -13.71 2.41
N PHE A 138 -11.92 -14.00 3.65
CA PHE A 138 -12.05 -15.38 4.10
C PHE A 138 -13.08 -16.15 3.26
N TYR A 139 -14.22 -15.58 2.90
CA TYR A 139 -15.22 -16.25 2.05
C TYR A 139 -14.65 -16.60 0.69
N ILE A 140 -13.90 -15.69 0.06
CA ILE A 140 -13.22 -15.96 -1.22
C ILE A 140 -12.26 -17.13 -1.08
N THR A 141 -11.38 -17.08 -0.12
CA THR A 141 -10.31 -18.09 0.06
C THR A 141 -10.88 -19.44 0.49
N HIS A 142 -11.88 -19.45 1.37
CA HIS A 142 -12.59 -20.66 1.77
C HIS A 142 -13.38 -21.28 0.61
N GLY A 143 -14.02 -20.47 -0.21
CA GLY A 143 -14.70 -20.92 -1.43
C GLY A 143 -13.75 -21.56 -2.43
N LEU A 144 -12.53 -21.04 -2.59
CA LEU A 144 -11.48 -21.60 -3.44
C LEU A 144 -10.92 -22.92 -2.84
N SER A 145 -10.61 -22.94 -1.55
CA SER A 145 -10.14 -24.13 -0.86
C SER A 145 -11.16 -25.28 -0.94
N SER A 146 -12.44 -24.99 -0.76
CA SER A 146 -13.53 -25.97 -0.89
C SER A 146 -13.68 -26.54 -2.30
N ARG A 147 -13.07 -25.92 -3.34
CA ARG A 147 -12.95 -26.44 -4.71
C ARG A 147 -11.71 -27.27 -4.96
N GLY A 148 -10.89 -27.49 -3.94
CA GLY A 148 -9.67 -28.27 -4.03
C GLY A 148 -8.42 -27.48 -4.43
N TRP A 149 -8.47 -26.14 -4.47
CA TRP A 149 -7.28 -25.32 -4.68
C TRP A 149 -6.24 -25.62 -3.58
N LEU A 150 -4.98 -25.79 -3.97
CA LEU A 150 -3.85 -26.10 -3.08
C LEU A 150 -4.18 -27.26 -2.14
N ASN A 151 -4.68 -28.37 -2.70
CA ASN A 151 -5.10 -29.59 -1.98
C ASN A 151 -6.24 -29.37 -0.96
N GLY A 152 -6.98 -28.27 -1.08
CA GLY A 152 -8.10 -27.97 -0.19
C GLY A 152 -7.69 -27.48 1.22
N ASP A 153 -6.44 -27.12 1.43
CA ASP A 153 -5.96 -26.60 2.71
C ASP A 153 -6.40 -25.13 2.89
N ASN A 154 -7.31 -24.91 3.83
CA ASN A 154 -7.85 -23.58 4.13
C ASN A 154 -6.80 -22.58 4.62
N PHE A 155 -5.80 -23.05 5.37
CA PHE A 155 -4.77 -22.17 5.89
C PHE A 155 -3.84 -21.69 4.77
N ILE A 156 -3.40 -22.61 3.91
CA ILE A 156 -2.52 -22.28 2.79
C ILE A 156 -3.23 -21.36 1.79
N VAL A 157 -4.47 -21.72 1.38
CA VAL A 157 -5.29 -20.92 0.46
C VAL A 157 -5.62 -19.57 1.09
N GLY A 158 -5.93 -19.52 2.38
CA GLY A 158 -6.21 -18.31 3.13
C GLY A 158 -5.01 -17.36 3.17
N SER A 159 -3.85 -17.88 3.51
CA SER A 159 -2.61 -17.07 3.61
C SER A 159 -2.18 -16.54 2.25
N ILE A 160 -2.09 -17.40 1.24
CA ILE A 160 -1.68 -17.00 -0.12
C ILE A 160 -2.72 -16.05 -0.73
N GLY A 161 -4.01 -16.36 -0.62
CA GLY A 161 -5.08 -15.52 -1.14
C GLY A 161 -5.12 -14.16 -0.47
N SER A 162 -4.94 -14.07 0.84
CA SER A 162 -4.85 -12.80 1.57
C SER A 162 -3.66 -11.97 1.11
N ILE A 163 -2.47 -12.57 0.92
CA ILE A 163 -1.29 -11.86 0.41
C ILE A 163 -1.55 -11.33 -1.00
N ILE A 164 -2.12 -12.15 -1.89
CA ILE A 164 -2.44 -11.72 -3.26
C ILE A 164 -3.41 -10.53 -3.24
N ILE A 165 -4.46 -10.59 -2.44
CA ILE A 165 -5.45 -9.53 -2.33
C ILE A 165 -4.82 -8.25 -1.76
N LEU A 166 -4.02 -8.35 -0.71
CA LEU A 166 -3.33 -7.20 -0.11
C LEU A 166 -2.36 -6.55 -1.11
N VAL A 167 -1.53 -7.35 -1.80
CA VAL A 167 -0.60 -6.83 -2.82
C VAL A 167 -1.38 -6.19 -3.98
N SER A 168 -2.46 -6.83 -4.43
CA SER A 168 -3.31 -6.27 -5.50
C SER A 168 -3.92 -4.92 -5.08
N THR A 169 -4.39 -4.82 -3.85
CA THR A 169 -5.04 -3.60 -3.33
C THR A 169 -4.04 -2.48 -3.04
N PHE A 170 -2.93 -2.78 -2.37
CA PHE A 170 -2.02 -1.72 -1.89
C PHE A 170 -0.88 -1.40 -2.86
N VAL A 171 -0.55 -2.29 -3.79
CA VAL A 171 0.51 -2.07 -4.78
C VAL A 171 -0.06 -1.84 -6.17
N PHE A 172 -0.80 -2.82 -6.71
CA PHE A 172 -1.27 -2.73 -8.10
C PHE A 172 -2.36 -1.68 -8.29
N PHE A 173 -3.33 -1.57 -7.37
CA PHE A 173 -4.40 -0.58 -7.51
C PHE A 173 -3.91 0.87 -7.58
N PRO A 174 -3.01 1.37 -6.68
CA PRO A 174 -2.44 2.71 -6.82
C PRO A 174 -1.71 2.92 -8.15
N ILE A 175 -0.96 1.91 -8.63
CA ILE A 175 -0.27 1.98 -9.92
C ILE A 175 -1.28 2.16 -11.06
N PHE A 176 -2.35 1.37 -11.10
CA PHE A 176 -3.42 1.52 -12.11
C PHE A 176 -4.12 2.88 -12.02
N ARG A 177 -4.33 3.40 -10.80
CA ARG A 177 -4.87 4.76 -10.59
C ARG A 177 -3.93 5.82 -11.15
N MET A 178 -2.62 5.69 -10.96
CA MET A 178 -1.64 6.62 -11.54
C MET A 178 -1.68 6.59 -13.08
N PHE A 179 -1.77 5.38 -13.69
CA PHE A 179 -1.97 5.27 -15.13
C PHE A 179 -3.28 5.93 -15.58
N GLY A 180 -4.38 5.73 -14.86
CA GLY A 180 -5.66 6.38 -15.17
C GLY A 180 -5.56 7.91 -15.16
N VAL A 181 -4.86 8.49 -14.17
CA VAL A 181 -4.64 9.95 -14.09
C VAL A 181 -3.81 10.47 -15.26
N ALA A 182 -2.96 9.65 -15.88
CA ALA A 182 -2.19 10.05 -17.06
C ALA A 182 -3.09 10.41 -18.25
N PHE A 183 -4.26 9.79 -18.37
CA PHE A 183 -5.25 10.09 -19.43
C PHE A 183 -6.22 11.22 -19.07
N LYS A 184 -6.25 11.67 -17.81
CA LYS A 184 -7.18 12.69 -17.33
C LYS A 184 -6.70 14.08 -17.71
N GLY A 185 -7.53 14.88 -18.40
CA GLY A 185 -7.28 16.28 -18.73
C GLY A 185 -7.53 17.22 -17.52
N THR A 186 -7.22 18.48 -17.71
CA THR A 186 -7.45 19.55 -16.72
C THR A 186 -8.93 19.78 -16.44
N GLU A 187 -9.80 19.53 -17.42
CA GLU A 187 -11.27 19.65 -17.33
C GLU A 187 -11.96 18.34 -16.87
N GLY A 188 -11.18 17.31 -16.53
CA GLY A 188 -11.70 16.06 -15.99
C GLY A 188 -12.01 14.97 -17.01
N GLY A 189 -11.99 15.28 -18.31
CA GLY A 189 -12.19 14.30 -19.40
C GLY A 189 -11.02 13.32 -19.52
N TYR A 190 -11.33 12.08 -19.97
CA TYR A 190 -10.31 11.06 -20.26
C TYR A 190 -10.13 10.95 -21.78
N GLU A 191 -8.97 11.38 -22.29
CA GLU A 191 -8.62 11.36 -23.69
C GLU A 191 -7.18 10.89 -23.92
N ILE A 192 -6.94 10.21 -25.04
CA ILE A 192 -5.60 9.74 -25.43
C ILE A 192 -4.68 10.93 -25.74
N SER A 193 -5.22 12.04 -26.26
CA SER A 193 -4.50 13.28 -26.50
C SER A 193 -3.81 13.80 -25.23
N ASN A 194 -4.53 13.81 -24.11
CA ASN A 194 -3.99 14.25 -22.80
C ASN A 194 -2.81 13.39 -22.35
N PHE A 195 -2.82 12.09 -22.62
CA PHE A 195 -1.71 11.20 -22.34
C PHE A 195 -0.49 11.53 -23.20
N SER A 196 -0.71 11.75 -24.51
CA SER A 196 0.36 12.14 -25.44
C SER A 196 1.03 13.45 -25.02
N ASP A 197 0.25 14.47 -24.70
CA ASP A 197 0.75 15.77 -24.28
C ASP A 197 1.57 15.71 -22.97
N LYS A 198 1.14 14.85 -22.05
CA LYS A 198 1.89 14.62 -20.80
C LYS A 198 3.18 13.85 -21.03
N ILE A 199 3.15 12.79 -21.87
CA ILE A 199 4.33 11.97 -22.14
C ILE A 199 5.40 12.72 -22.91
N PHE A 200 5.01 13.58 -23.88
CA PHE A 200 5.94 14.38 -24.69
C PHE A 200 6.24 15.74 -24.10
N ASN A 201 5.91 15.96 -22.83
CA ASN A 201 6.20 17.20 -22.13
C ASN A 201 7.72 17.38 -21.90
N LYS A 202 8.17 18.63 -21.99
CA LYS A 202 9.56 19.00 -21.68
C LYS A 202 9.98 18.63 -20.24
N GLY A 203 9.06 18.62 -19.29
CA GLY A 203 9.32 18.14 -17.92
C GLY A 203 9.78 16.69 -17.84
N ILE A 204 9.45 15.86 -18.84
CA ILE A 204 9.92 14.45 -18.91
C ILE A 204 11.23 14.37 -19.70
N TRP A 205 11.29 14.97 -20.91
CA TRP A 205 12.39 14.77 -21.86
C TRP A 205 13.35 15.94 -21.97
N GLY A 206 13.08 17.08 -21.34
CA GLY A 206 13.88 18.27 -21.45
C GLY A 206 15.31 18.08 -20.95
N LEU A 207 16.27 18.62 -21.69
CA LEU A 207 17.71 18.67 -21.36
C LEU A 207 18.13 20.07 -20.94
N ASP A 208 17.21 20.85 -20.38
CA ASP A 208 17.44 22.25 -20.01
C ASP A 208 18.58 22.41 -18.99
N CYS A 209 18.87 21.39 -18.21
CA CYS A 209 20.00 21.35 -17.27
C CYS A 209 21.38 21.40 -17.92
N LEU A 210 21.51 21.17 -19.23
CA LEU A 210 22.81 21.30 -19.94
C LEU A 210 23.12 22.76 -20.29
N TYR A 211 22.11 23.63 -20.35
CA TYR A 211 22.23 25.02 -20.82
C TYR A 211 21.75 26.04 -19.79
N SER A 212 21.17 25.61 -18.69
CA SER A 212 20.61 26.50 -17.66
C SER A 212 20.61 25.82 -16.29
N ASP A 213 20.40 26.60 -15.23
CA ASP A 213 20.30 26.08 -13.83
C ASP A 213 19.02 25.33 -13.53
N TYR A 214 18.17 25.03 -14.52
CA TYR A 214 16.95 24.23 -14.35
C TYR A 214 17.27 22.74 -14.29
N ALA A 215 16.45 21.99 -13.55
CA ALA A 215 16.59 20.55 -13.47
C ALA A 215 16.33 19.87 -14.83
N CYS A 216 17.07 18.82 -15.13
CA CYS A 216 16.78 17.93 -16.26
C CYS A 216 15.39 17.29 -16.15
N GLY A 217 14.84 16.89 -17.28
CA GLY A 217 13.60 16.10 -17.32
C GLY A 217 13.70 14.81 -16.50
N VAL A 218 12.57 14.35 -16.00
CA VAL A 218 12.48 13.18 -15.10
C VAL A 218 13.14 11.94 -15.71
N PHE A 219 13.01 11.75 -17.04
CA PHE A 219 13.63 10.63 -17.75
C PHE A 219 15.15 10.62 -17.59
N TRP A 220 15.80 11.74 -17.86
CA TRP A 220 17.26 11.86 -17.76
C TRP A 220 17.77 11.74 -16.33
N ASN A 221 17.07 12.35 -15.39
CA ASN A 221 17.38 12.20 -13.96
C ASN A 221 17.29 10.73 -13.54
N THR A 222 16.28 10.00 -14.00
CA THR A 222 16.09 8.58 -13.66
C THR A 222 17.21 7.71 -14.24
N ILE A 223 17.58 7.92 -15.53
CA ILE A 223 18.67 7.16 -16.16
C ILE A 223 20.00 7.47 -15.47
N THR A 224 20.30 8.74 -15.24
CA THR A 224 21.53 9.15 -14.58
C THR A 224 21.64 8.54 -13.18
N MET A 225 20.56 8.62 -12.40
CA MET A 225 20.50 8.04 -11.06
C MET A 225 20.64 6.53 -11.08
N GLY A 226 19.92 5.85 -11.98
CA GLY A 226 20.01 4.39 -12.12
C GLY A 226 21.40 3.92 -12.51
N THR A 227 22.00 4.57 -13.50
CA THR A 227 23.37 4.24 -13.96
C THR A 227 24.41 4.51 -12.87
N LEU A 228 24.34 5.68 -12.23
CA LEU A 228 25.28 6.04 -11.17
C LEU A 228 25.17 5.10 -9.96
N THR A 229 23.95 4.77 -9.58
CA THR A 229 23.69 3.80 -8.48
C THR A 229 24.19 2.41 -8.84
N ALA A 230 23.89 1.91 -10.04
CA ALA A 230 24.34 0.59 -10.47
C ALA A 230 25.86 0.51 -10.49
N PHE A 231 26.55 1.52 -11.02
CA PHE A 231 28.02 1.58 -11.07
C PHE A 231 28.61 1.62 -9.67
N SER A 232 28.17 2.54 -8.82
CA SER A 232 28.73 2.71 -7.47
C SER A 232 28.41 1.52 -6.57
N SER A 233 27.22 0.95 -6.61
CA SER A 233 26.88 -0.25 -5.81
C SER A 233 27.65 -1.49 -6.27
N THR A 234 27.91 -1.63 -7.58
CA THR A 234 28.73 -2.72 -8.11
C THR A 234 30.19 -2.60 -7.69
N ILE A 235 30.77 -1.41 -7.76
CA ILE A 235 32.14 -1.17 -7.30
C ILE A 235 32.28 -1.44 -5.81
N LEU A 236 31.37 -0.93 -4.99
CA LEU A 236 31.40 -1.18 -3.55
C LEU A 236 31.18 -2.67 -3.23
N GLY A 237 30.24 -3.32 -3.91
CA GLY A 237 29.99 -4.76 -3.76
C GLY A 237 31.21 -5.60 -4.13
N LEU A 238 31.87 -5.27 -5.25
CA LEU A 238 33.12 -5.91 -5.68
C LEU A 238 34.24 -5.66 -4.66
N GLY A 239 34.39 -4.43 -4.18
CA GLY A 239 35.37 -4.09 -3.14
C GLY A 239 35.19 -4.93 -1.88
N PHE A 240 33.96 -5.05 -1.36
CA PHE A 240 33.66 -5.91 -0.21
C PHE A 240 33.90 -7.41 -0.53
N ALA A 241 33.51 -7.88 -1.71
CA ALA A 241 33.74 -9.25 -2.12
C ALA A 241 35.24 -9.61 -2.15
N LEU A 242 36.06 -8.75 -2.75
CA LEU A 242 37.52 -8.91 -2.79
C LEU A 242 38.14 -8.86 -1.39
N LEU A 243 37.71 -7.92 -0.56
CA LEU A 243 38.19 -7.80 0.82
C LEU A 243 37.87 -9.06 1.63
N ILE A 244 36.68 -9.61 1.49
CA ILE A 244 36.24 -10.81 2.22
C ILE A 244 36.94 -12.07 1.66
N ALA A 245 37.03 -12.21 0.33
CA ALA A 245 37.51 -13.42 -0.33
C ALA A 245 39.05 -13.50 -0.46
N ARG A 246 39.70 -12.37 -0.80
CA ARG A 246 41.12 -12.33 -1.23
C ARG A 246 42.08 -11.78 -0.19
N THR A 247 41.62 -11.14 0.88
CA THR A 247 42.51 -10.57 1.89
C THR A 247 42.54 -11.43 3.15
N SER A 248 43.55 -11.27 3.98
CA SER A 248 43.65 -11.86 5.34
C SER A 248 43.06 -10.92 6.44
N PHE A 249 42.11 -10.05 6.07
CA PHE A 249 41.58 -9.07 6.96
C PHE A 249 40.94 -9.68 8.23
N LYS A 250 41.35 -9.19 9.40
CA LYS A 250 40.99 -9.78 10.70
C LYS A 250 39.47 -9.71 11.01
N PHE A 251 38.76 -8.71 10.48
CA PHE A 251 37.34 -8.48 10.78
C PHE A 251 36.39 -8.84 9.62
N LYS A 252 36.74 -9.82 8.78
CA LYS A 252 35.92 -10.27 7.64
C LYS A 252 34.47 -10.59 8.02
N LYS A 253 34.27 -11.24 9.18
CA LYS A 253 32.92 -11.60 9.66
C LYS A 253 32.08 -10.39 9.96
N THR A 254 32.66 -9.39 10.60
CA THR A 254 31.98 -8.12 10.91
C THR A 254 31.62 -7.35 9.65
N VAL A 255 32.56 -7.25 8.68
CA VAL A 255 32.31 -6.60 7.39
C VAL A 255 31.18 -7.29 6.64
N ARG A 256 31.17 -8.63 6.61
CA ARG A 256 30.09 -9.41 5.98
C ARG A 256 28.73 -9.11 6.63
N ILE A 257 28.64 -9.07 7.94
CA ILE A 257 27.39 -8.77 8.65
C ILE A 257 26.94 -7.35 8.37
N LEU A 258 27.83 -6.37 8.47
CA LEU A 258 27.51 -4.95 8.21
C LEU A 258 27.11 -4.69 6.77
N SER A 259 27.73 -5.39 5.80
CA SER A 259 27.40 -5.21 4.38
C SER A 259 26.02 -5.81 4.01
N VAL A 260 25.50 -6.78 4.78
CA VAL A 260 24.18 -7.38 4.54
C VAL A 260 23.07 -6.65 5.31
N LEU A 261 23.42 -5.88 6.34
CA LEU A 261 22.46 -5.19 7.20
C LEU A 261 21.44 -4.32 6.42
N PRO A 262 21.82 -3.57 5.37
CA PRO A 262 20.85 -2.76 4.61
C PRO A 262 19.76 -3.56 3.89
N ILE A 263 19.91 -4.86 3.62
CA ILE A 263 18.84 -5.69 3.04
C ILE A 263 17.68 -5.87 4.01
N ILE A 264 17.99 -5.97 5.30
CA ILE A 264 16.99 -6.24 6.35
C ILE A 264 16.25 -4.96 6.73
N THR A 265 16.91 -3.81 6.57
CA THR A 265 16.32 -2.51 6.93
C THR A 265 15.41 -1.98 5.83
N PRO A 266 14.19 -1.49 6.17
CA PRO A 266 13.34 -0.84 5.18
C PRO A 266 14.04 0.35 4.51
N PRO A 267 13.91 0.56 3.20
CA PRO A 267 14.63 1.61 2.47
C PRO A 267 14.44 3.03 3.03
N PHE A 268 13.26 3.33 3.58
CA PHE A 268 13.01 4.64 4.19
C PHE A 268 13.84 4.91 5.45
N VAL A 269 14.19 3.85 6.21
CA VAL A 269 15.03 3.96 7.41
C VAL A 269 16.45 4.37 7.03
N ILE A 270 16.97 3.84 5.91
CA ILE A 270 18.28 4.23 5.38
C ILE A 270 18.27 5.71 5.00
N GLY A 271 17.22 6.16 4.28
CA GLY A 271 17.04 7.57 3.93
C GLY A 271 16.97 8.47 5.17
N LEU A 272 16.17 8.08 6.18
CA LEU A 272 16.04 8.83 7.42
C LEU A 272 17.38 8.90 8.19
N ALA A 273 18.10 7.78 8.29
CA ALA A 273 19.41 7.73 8.95
C ALA A 273 20.42 8.66 8.25
N ILE A 274 20.43 8.69 6.92
CA ILE A 274 21.29 9.59 6.15
C ILE A 274 20.93 11.05 6.42
N ILE A 275 19.66 11.41 6.47
CA ILE A 275 19.22 12.76 6.81
C ILE A 275 19.63 13.15 8.23
N ILE A 276 19.49 12.27 9.20
CA ILE A 276 19.89 12.51 10.60
C ILE A 276 21.40 12.66 10.73
N LEU A 277 22.20 11.90 9.96
CA LEU A 277 23.66 11.94 10.05
C LEU A 277 24.26 13.10 9.24
N PHE A 278 23.83 13.29 8.00
CA PHE A 278 24.41 14.21 7.04
C PHE A 278 23.53 15.43 6.72
N GLY A 279 22.36 15.53 7.32
CA GLY A 279 21.50 16.70 7.18
C GLY A 279 22.15 17.96 7.77
N ARG A 280 21.55 19.12 7.55
CA ARG A 280 22.10 20.42 7.98
C ARG A 280 22.46 20.48 9.47
N THR A 281 21.64 19.85 10.31
CA THR A 281 21.85 19.73 11.77
C THR A 281 22.34 18.34 12.17
N GLY A 282 22.84 17.57 11.21
CA GLY A 282 23.28 16.19 11.44
C GLY A 282 24.63 16.12 12.13
N VAL A 283 24.87 15.01 12.82
CA VAL A 283 26.10 14.80 13.62
C VAL A 283 27.36 14.96 12.78
N VAL A 284 27.36 14.45 11.53
CA VAL A 284 28.51 14.58 10.62
C VAL A 284 28.71 16.01 10.16
N SER A 285 27.64 16.72 9.83
CA SER A 285 27.70 18.12 9.40
C SER A 285 28.24 19.03 10.53
N THR A 286 27.75 18.83 11.77
CA THR A 286 28.23 19.56 12.94
C THR A 286 29.70 19.23 13.26
N PHE A 287 30.11 17.99 13.08
CA PHE A 287 31.51 17.59 13.26
C PHE A 287 32.41 18.23 12.19
N LEU A 288 31.99 18.28 10.92
CA LEU A 288 32.74 18.91 9.84
C LEU A 288 32.86 20.44 10.02
N GLU A 289 31.81 21.08 10.51
CA GLU A 289 31.84 22.50 10.88
C GLU A 289 32.86 22.75 11.99
N TRP A 290 32.82 21.96 13.07
CA TRP A 290 33.75 22.08 14.19
C TRP A 290 35.21 21.77 13.83
N ALA A 291 35.45 20.75 12.99
CA ALA A 291 36.81 20.26 12.70
C ALA A 291 37.48 20.99 11.52
N PHE A 292 36.71 21.45 10.55
CA PHE A 292 37.19 21.95 9.27
C PHE A 292 36.62 23.32 8.86
N ASP A 293 35.78 23.90 9.73
CA ASP A 293 35.11 25.21 9.47
C ASP A 293 34.27 25.20 8.18
N ILE A 294 33.67 24.02 7.85
CA ILE A 294 32.82 23.82 6.67
C ILE A 294 31.39 24.15 7.01
N GLU A 295 30.80 25.17 6.41
CA GLU A 295 29.41 25.55 6.66
C GLU A 295 28.42 24.41 6.31
N PRO A 296 27.43 24.13 7.19
CA PRO A 296 26.42 23.12 6.96
C PRO A 296 25.60 23.41 5.71
N SER A 297 25.71 22.58 4.68
CA SER A 297 25.02 22.73 3.42
C SER A 297 23.82 21.76 3.29
N ARG A 298 22.98 21.97 2.30
CA ARG A 298 21.82 21.11 2.01
C ARG A 298 22.11 20.06 0.94
N TRP A 299 23.38 19.71 0.69
CA TRP A 299 23.79 18.82 -0.39
C TRP A 299 23.13 17.44 -0.36
N ILE A 300 22.80 16.93 0.86
CA ILE A 300 22.20 15.63 1.02
C ILE A 300 20.71 15.60 0.63
N TYR A 301 20.05 16.76 0.55
CA TYR A 301 18.67 16.86 0.12
C TYR A 301 18.63 16.98 -1.40
N GLY A 302 18.08 15.97 -2.08
CA GLY A 302 18.02 15.94 -3.55
C GLY A 302 18.73 14.72 -4.15
N LEU A 303 19.16 14.85 -5.41
CA LEU A 303 19.76 13.74 -6.17
C LEU A 303 20.98 13.10 -5.50
N PRO A 304 21.94 13.87 -4.93
CA PRO A 304 23.10 13.26 -4.26
C PRO A 304 22.71 12.38 -3.06
N GLY A 305 21.77 12.83 -2.26
CA GLY A 305 21.30 12.04 -1.11
C GLY A 305 20.55 10.79 -1.52
N ILE A 306 19.73 10.85 -2.56
CA ILE A 306 19.04 9.71 -3.13
C ILE A 306 20.06 8.70 -3.68
N TRP A 307 21.04 9.16 -4.44
CA TRP A 307 22.12 8.31 -4.95
C TRP A 307 22.89 7.62 -3.83
N PHE A 308 23.26 8.35 -2.77
CA PHE A 308 23.99 7.79 -1.64
C PHE A 308 23.16 6.74 -0.91
N ALA A 309 21.88 7.02 -0.65
CA ALA A 309 20.95 6.09 -0.03
C ALA A 309 20.76 4.81 -0.86
N GLN A 310 20.53 4.95 -2.17
CA GLN A 310 20.38 3.83 -3.08
C GLN A 310 21.64 3.00 -3.20
N THR A 311 22.80 3.65 -3.27
CA THR A 311 24.09 2.95 -3.32
C THR A 311 24.29 2.06 -2.10
N LEU A 312 24.03 2.57 -0.90
CA LEU A 312 24.11 1.76 0.32
C LEU A 312 23.06 0.63 0.35
N ALA A 313 21.85 0.90 -0.09
CA ALA A 313 20.77 -0.09 -0.10
C ALA A 313 21.02 -1.24 -1.09
N PHE A 314 21.61 -0.95 -2.26
CA PHE A 314 21.83 -1.96 -3.31
C PHE A 314 23.21 -2.65 -3.25
N THR A 315 24.18 -2.09 -2.53
CA THR A 315 25.50 -2.69 -2.35
C THR A 315 25.45 -4.15 -1.85
N PRO A 316 24.62 -4.52 -0.86
CA PRO A 316 24.53 -5.91 -0.41
C PRO A 316 24.03 -6.87 -1.50
N ILE A 317 23.13 -6.41 -2.37
CA ILE A 317 22.62 -7.21 -3.49
C ILE A 317 23.75 -7.47 -4.49
N ALA A 318 24.51 -6.43 -4.84
CA ALA A 318 25.69 -6.56 -5.69
C ALA A 318 26.73 -7.52 -5.08
N LEU A 319 27.01 -7.41 -3.78
CA LEU A 319 27.90 -8.33 -3.07
C LEU A 319 27.41 -9.78 -3.13
N SER A 320 26.12 -10.02 -2.91
CA SER A 320 25.51 -11.35 -2.97
C SER A 320 25.65 -11.98 -4.35
N LEU A 321 25.39 -11.22 -5.42
CA LEU A 321 25.51 -11.68 -6.80
C LEU A 321 26.96 -11.99 -7.19
N ILE A 322 27.93 -11.20 -6.75
CA ILE A 322 29.35 -11.41 -7.04
C ILE A 322 29.91 -12.62 -6.27
N HIS A 323 29.36 -12.91 -5.09
CA HIS A 323 29.85 -14.00 -4.24
C HIS A 323 29.34 -15.38 -4.67
N ILE A 324 28.26 -15.44 -5.48
CA ILE A 324 27.75 -16.68 -6.07
C ILE A 324 28.70 -17.16 -7.18
#